data_a6417319eb158521e9a374ac52a766dc
#
_entry.id   a6417319eb158521e9a374ac52a766dc
#
_cell.length_a   1.000
_cell.length_b   1.000
_cell.length_c   1.000
_cell.angle_alpha   90.00
_cell.angle_beta   90.00
_cell.angle_gamma   90.00
#
_symmetry.space_group_name_H-M   'P 1'
#
loop_
_entity.id
_entity.type
_entity.pdbx_description
1 polymer ?
#
loop_
_entity_poly.entity_id
_entity_poly.type
_entity_poly.pdbx_seq_one_letter_code
_entity_poly.pdbx_strand_id
1 'polypeptide(L)'
;LQHIGVTYGVDEEVIDSFFKDRHYGKVYTVAKGTEPVSGREGYVEYKFNTELKPRPKMNEDGTVDFHTLENVNHVTKGDTVAGLLPEYVGEAGTDVFNRSVNPDKVKHVVFRFGRNLVISEDGKELITLVSGHVVLESDKVFVSNVLELVDVDNSTGDIDYNGDVSIKGNVLAGFTVKASGNVVVTGVV
;
A
#
# COMPACT_ATOMS: atom_id res chain seq x y z
N LEU A 1 6.54 -23.26 -44.47
CA LEU A 1 6.55 -22.83 -43.10
C LEU A 1 6.99 -23.92 -42.13
N GLN A 2 6.44 -25.15 -42.26
CA GLN A 2 6.80 -26.29 -41.41
C GLN A 2 8.31 -26.63 -41.43
N HIS A 3 8.97 -26.52 -42.58
CA HIS A 3 10.42 -26.77 -42.71
C HIS A 3 11.28 -25.80 -41.92
N ILE A 4 10.79 -24.59 -41.62
CA ILE A 4 11.47 -23.57 -40.79
C ILE A 4 10.92 -23.53 -39.36
N GLY A 5 10.08 -24.53 -39.00
CA GLY A 5 9.57 -24.71 -37.65
C GLY A 5 8.38 -23.82 -37.27
N VAL A 6 7.76 -23.08 -38.20
CA VAL A 6 6.57 -22.26 -37.94
C VAL A 6 5.34 -23.16 -37.87
N THR A 7 4.76 -23.28 -36.68
CA THR A 7 3.68 -24.21 -36.36
C THR A 7 2.46 -23.59 -35.69
N TYR A 8 2.58 -22.30 -35.27
CA TYR A 8 1.52 -21.58 -34.56
C TYR A 8 1.10 -20.30 -35.30
N GLY A 9 -0.22 -20.01 -35.30
CA GLY A 9 -0.78 -18.80 -35.84
C GLY A 9 -0.60 -18.58 -37.33
N VAL A 10 -0.50 -19.67 -38.08
CA VAL A 10 -0.39 -19.65 -39.55
C VAL A 10 -1.69 -19.17 -40.15
N ASP A 11 -1.63 -18.18 -41.04
CA ASP A 11 -2.75 -17.61 -41.77
C ASP A 11 -2.80 -18.25 -43.16
N GLU A 12 -3.61 -19.31 -43.32
CA GLU A 12 -3.78 -20.05 -44.57
C GLU A 12 -4.45 -19.18 -45.62
N GLU A 13 -5.34 -18.27 -45.26
CA GLU A 13 -6.04 -17.40 -46.23
C GLU A 13 -5.06 -16.43 -46.89
N VAL A 14 -4.15 -15.85 -46.15
CA VAL A 14 -3.08 -14.98 -46.67
C VAL A 14 -2.16 -15.77 -47.59
N ILE A 15 -1.80 -16.99 -47.22
CA ILE A 15 -0.97 -17.89 -48.05
C ILE A 15 -1.67 -18.22 -49.36
N ASP A 16 -2.92 -18.61 -49.28
CA ASP A 16 -3.71 -18.96 -50.47
C ASP A 16 -3.93 -17.76 -51.40
N SER A 17 -4.17 -16.59 -50.82
CA SER A 17 -4.33 -15.35 -51.60
C SER A 17 -3.04 -14.99 -52.34
N PHE A 18 -1.88 -15.18 -51.72
CA PHE A 18 -0.58 -14.98 -52.37
C PHE A 18 -0.36 -15.92 -53.54
N PHE A 19 -0.76 -17.18 -53.45
CA PHE A 19 -0.63 -18.15 -54.56
C PHE A 19 -1.60 -17.87 -55.70
N LYS A 20 -2.78 -17.28 -55.43
CA LYS A 20 -3.76 -16.89 -56.45
C LYS A 20 -3.34 -15.60 -57.18
N ASP A 21 -2.83 -14.61 -56.47
CA ASP A 21 -2.49 -13.34 -57.03
C ASP A 21 -1.08 -12.88 -56.54
N ARG A 22 -0.06 -13.33 -57.30
CA ARG A 22 1.36 -13.20 -56.93
C ARG A 22 1.85 -11.76 -57.11
N HIS A 23 1.65 -10.90 -56.11
CA HIS A 23 2.26 -9.57 -56.09
C HIS A 23 3.63 -9.62 -55.50
N TYR A 24 4.66 -9.69 -56.33
CA TYR A 24 6.06 -9.65 -55.90
C TYR A 24 6.42 -8.25 -55.39
N GLY A 25 7.21 -8.19 -54.32
CA GLY A 25 7.65 -6.93 -53.68
C GLY A 25 6.72 -6.39 -52.55
N LYS A 26 5.61 -7.10 -52.28
CA LYS A 26 4.81 -6.83 -51.05
C LYS A 26 5.25 -7.75 -49.89
N VAL A 27 5.11 -7.24 -48.66
CA VAL A 27 5.32 -8.02 -47.43
C VAL A 27 4.00 -8.65 -47.02
N TYR A 28 4.00 -9.94 -46.75
CA TYR A 28 2.82 -10.68 -46.28
C TYR A 28 3.09 -11.26 -44.90
N THR A 29 2.21 -11.04 -43.95
CA THR A 29 2.27 -11.66 -42.63
C THR A 29 1.56 -13.00 -42.71
N VAL A 30 2.31 -14.08 -42.82
CA VAL A 30 1.80 -15.44 -43.03
C VAL A 30 1.66 -16.25 -41.74
N ALA A 31 2.19 -15.74 -40.63
CA ALA A 31 1.97 -16.31 -39.30
C ALA A 31 2.12 -15.19 -38.25
N LYS A 32 1.31 -15.26 -37.21
CA LYS A 32 1.36 -14.31 -36.08
C LYS A 32 1.22 -15.07 -34.77
N GLY A 33 2.14 -14.83 -33.85
CA GLY A 33 2.04 -15.30 -32.47
C GLY A 33 0.97 -14.55 -31.67
N THR A 34 0.66 -15.05 -30.50
CA THR A 34 -0.15 -14.36 -29.49
C THR A 34 0.79 -13.63 -28.54
N GLU A 35 0.60 -12.32 -28.39
CA GLU A 35 1.39 -11.52 -27.46
C GLU A 35 1.05 -11.89 -26.01
N PRO A 36 2.02 -11.88 -25.10
CA PRO A 36 1.75 -12.07 -23.69
C PRO A 36 0.92 -10.91 -23.15
N VAL A 37 0.02 -11.19 -22.21
CA VAL A 37 -0.70 -10.16 -21.46
C VAL A 37 0.18 -9.71 -20.31
N SER A 38 0.50 -8.43 -20.27
CA SER A 38 1.35 -7.86 -19.21
C SER A 38 0.70 -8.01 -17.82
N GLY A 39 1.53 -8.31 -16.84
CA GLY A 39 1.13 -8.32 -15.46
C GLY A 39 0.95 -6.92 -14.87
N ARG A 40 0.42 -6.85 -13.66
CA ARG A 40 0.25 -5.63 -12.88
C ARG A 40 0.82 -5.84 -11.48
N GLU A 41 1.63 -4.90 -11.02
CA GLU A 41 2.17 -4.92 -9.66
C GLU A 41 1.07 -4.83 -8.61
N GLY A 42 1.23 -5.55 -7.51
CA GLY A 42 0.43 -5.37 -6.31
C GLY A 42 0.85 -4.12 -5.54
N TYR A 43 0.02 -3.66 -4.63
CA TYR A 43 0.34 -2.57 -3.72
C TYR A 43 -0.39 -2.70 -2.39
N VAL A 44 0.16 -2.07 -1.35
CA VAL A 44 -0.48 -1.93 -0.04
C VAL A 44 -1.14 -0.56 0.03
N GLU A 45 -2.42 -0.54 0.33
CA GLU A 45 -3.20 0.66 0.58
C GLU A 45 -3.32 0.86 2.09
N TYR A 46 -2.72 1.92 2.62
CA TYR A 46 -2.82 2.28 4.03
C TYR A 46 -4.11 3.07 4.28
N LYS A 47 -4.89 2.67 5.30
CA LYS A 47 -6.15 3.33 5.70
C LYS A 47 -5.95 4.39 6.79
N PHE A 48 -4.74 4.88 6.96
CA PHE A 48 -4.36 5.92 7.91
C PHE A 48 -3.39 6.90 7.26
N ASN A 49 -3.22 8.06 7.86
CA ASN A 49 -2.28 9.06 7.35
C ASN A 49 -0.83 8.62 7.61
N THR A 50 -0.11 8.30 6.55
CA THR A 50 1.29 7.86 6.62
C THR A 50 2.28 9.02 6.78
N GLU A 51 1.83 10.27 6.52
CA GLU A 51 2.64 11.51 6.63
C GLU A 51 2.06 12.42 7.70
N LEU A 52 2.07 11.97 8.96
CA LEU A 52 1.68 12.84 10.06
C LEU A 52 2.72 13.94 10.26
N LYS A 53 2.39 15.13 9.79
CA LYS A 53 3.08 16.36 10.19
C LYS A 53 2.20 17.10 11.19
N PRO A 54 2.73 17.49 12.35
CA PRO A 54 1.97 18.32 13.29
C PRO A 54 1.51 19.60 12.56
N ARG A 55 0.20 19.72 12.36
CA ARG A 55 -0.42 20.92 11.78
C ARG A 55 -1.44 21.44 12.76
N PRO A 56 -1.25 22.63 13.28
CA PRO A 56 -2.25 23.24 14.14
C PRO A 56 -3.52 23.49 13.32
N LYS A 57 -4.67 23.30 13.93
CA LYS A 57 -5.98 23.54 13.31
C LYS A 57 -6.16 25.04 13.10
N MET A 58 -6.42 25.44 11.87
CA MET A 58 -6.80 26.82 11.58
C MET A 58 -8.32 26.95 11.75
N ASN A 59 -8.75 27.85 12.62
CA ASN A 59 -10.14 28.19 12.83
C ASN A 59 -10.70 29.00 11.64
N GLU A 60 -12.03 29.06 11.51
CA GLU A 60 -12.70 29.83 10.45
C GLU A 60 -12.40 31.35 10.50
N ASP A 61 -12.00 31.86 11.69
CA ASP A 61 -11.63 33.26 11.91
C ASP A 61 -10.14 33.57 11.56
N GLY A 62 -9.38 32.57 11.08
CA GLY A 62 -7.96 32.70 10.74
C GLY A 62 -7.00 32.58 11.93
N THR A 63 -7.50 32.34 13.14
CA THR A 63 -6.66 32.02 14.31
C THR A 63 -6.17 30.57 14.25
N VAL A 64 -5.03 30.30 14.87
CA VAL A 64 -4.40 28.97 14.89
C VAL A 64 -4.56 28.39 16.30
N ASP A 65 -5.24 27.24 16.37
CA ASP A 65 -5.40 26.50 17.61
C ASP A 65 -4.24 25.50 17.77
N PHE A 66 -3.35 25.79 18.71
CA PHE A 66 -2.22 24.92 19.05
C PHE A 66 -2.58 23.84 20.08
N HIS A 67 -3.79 23.90 20.68
CA HIS A 67 -4.24 22.89 21.64
C HIS A 67 -4.82 21.64 20.96
N THR A 68 -5.28 21.76 19.71
CA THR A 68 -5.88 20.66 18.98
C THR A 68 -4.98 20.26 17.80
N LEU A 69 -4.02 19.40 18.05
CA LEU A 69 -3.16 18.85 17.00
C LEU A 69 -3.60 17.43 16.65
N GLU A 70 -3.94 17.21 15.40
CA GLU A 70 -4.22 15.86 14.87
C GLU A 70 -2.88 15.12 14.63
N ASN A 71 -2.19 14.74 15.71
CA ASN A 71 -0.82 14.22 15.65
C ASN A 71 -0.77 12.67 15.66
N VAL A 72 -1.93 12.00 15.81
CA VAL A 72 -1.97 10.56 16.06
C VAL A 72 -3.06 9.90 15.24
N ASN A 73 -2.73 8.85 14.52
CA ASN A 73 -3.73 7.99 13.88
C ASN A 73 -4.31 7.02 14.89
N HIS A 74 -5.45 7.35 15.46
CA HIS A 74 -6.15 6.47 16.40
C HIS A 74 -6.75 5.27 15.69
N VAL A 75 -6.63 4.11 16.32
CA VAL A 75 -7.25 2.85 15.88
C VAL A 75 -7.89 2.14 17.05
N THR A 76 -8.96 1.41 16.76
CA THR A 76 -9.67 0.56 17.72
C THR A 76 -9.39 -0.91 17.40
N LYS A 77 -9.32 -1.75 18.43
CA LYS A 77 -9.16 -3.20 18.24
C LYS A 77 -10.17 -3.73 17.21
N GLY A 78 -9.65 -4.40 16.18
CA GLY A 78 -10.43 -4.97 15.09
C GLY A 78 -10.47 -4.09 13.83
N ASP A 79 -9.94 -2.85 13.88
CA ASP A 79 -9.90 -1.98 12.70
C ASP A 79 -8.93 -2.52 11.65
N THR A 80 -9.31 -2.38 10.38
CA THR A 80 -8.44 -2.64 9.25
C THR A 80 -7.56 -1.43 8.96
N VAL A 81 -6.26 -1.56 9.13
CA VAL A 81 -5.28 -0.47 8.95
C VAL A 81 -4.62 -0.45 7.58
N ALA A 82 -4.62 -1.56 6.87
CA ALA A 82 -4.13 -1.61 5.49
C ALA A 82 -4.82 -2.73 4.70
N GLY A 83 -4.93 -2.51 3.40
CA GLY A 83 -5.41 -3.48 2.41
C GLY A 83 -4.29 -3.88 1.44
N LEU A 84 -4.24 -5.15 1.03
CA LEU A 84 -3.33 -5.64 0.00
C LEU A 84 -4.10 -5.90 -1.28
N LEU A 85 -3.75 -5.20 -2.35
CA LEU A 85 -4.12 -5.58 -3.71
C LEU A 85 -2.98 -6.46 -4.26
N PRO A 86 -3.26 -7.77 -4.48
CA PRO A 86 -2.24 -8.67 -4.99
C PRO A 86 -1.85 -8.31 -6.42
N GLU A 87 -0.65 -8.71 -6.80
CA GLU A 87 -0.20 -8.62 -8.17
C GLU A 87 -1.00 -9.54 -9.10
N TYR A 88 -1.10 -9.15 -10.35
CA TYR A 88 -1.53 -10.01 -11.44
C TYR A 88 -0.31 -10.34 -12.30
N VAL A 89 0.06 -11.60 -12.37
CA VAL A 89 1.30 -12.03 -13.06
C VAL A 89 1.20 -12.00 -14.59
N GLY A 90 0.03 -11.69 -15.14
CA GLY A 90 -0.20 -11.71 -16.57
C GLY A 90 -0.40 -13.12 -17.13
N GLU A 91 -0.50 -13.21 -18.44
CA GLU A 91 -0.69 -14.47 -19.17
C GLU A 91 0.39 -14.65 -20.22
N ALA A 92 0.88 -15.87 -20.37
CA ALA A 92 1.88 -16.17 -21.38
C ALA A 92 1.27 -16.11 -22.79
N GLY A 93 1.98 -15.49 -23.72
CA GLY A 93 1.73 -15.58 -25.15
C GLY A 93 2.37 -16.82 -25.77
N THR A 94 2.24 -16.94 -27.10
CA THR A 94 2.83 -18.04 -27.87
C THR A 94 3.47 -17.48 -29.14
N ASP A 95 4.71 -17.81 -29.40
CA ASP A 95 5.38 -17.40 -30.63
C ASP A 95 4.98 -18.28 -31.81
N VAL A 96 5.41 -17.90 -33.02
CA VAL A 96 5.10 -18.65 -34.25
C VAL A 96 5.73 -20.06 -34.32
N PHE A 97 6.68 -20.34 -33.41
CA PHE A 97 7.31 -21.66 -33.25
C PHE A 97 6.62 -22.51 -32.17
N ASN A 98 5.47 -22.07 -31.68
CA ASN A 98 4.70 -22.72 -30.60
C ASN A 98 5.47 -22.75 -29.26
N ARG A 99 6.32 -21.76 -29.01
CA ARG A 99 7.01 -21.59 -27.73
C ARG A 99 6.30 -20.55 -26.87
N SER A 100 6.22 -20.81 -25.56
CA SER A 100 5.64 -19.87 -24.61
C SER A 100 6.51 -18.60 -24.50
N VAL A 101 5.87 -17.45 -24.62
CA VAL A 101 6.46 -16.11 -24.38
C VAL A 101 5.89 -15.57 -23.08
N ASN A 102 6.71 -15.59 -22.02
CA ASN A 102 6.25 -15.12 -20.72
C ASN A 102 6.16 -13.59 -20.68
N PRO A 103 5.17 -13.04 -19.96
CA PRO A 103 5.12 -11.61 -19.68
C PRO A 103 6.28 -11.18 -18.79
N ASP A 104 6.47 -9.86 -18.69
CA ASP A 104 7.45 -9.28 -17.76
C ASP A 104 7.12 -9.67 -16.32
N LYS A 105 8.18 -9.89 -15.52
CA LYS A 105 8.03 -10.24 -14.11
C LYS A 105 7.47 -9.05 -13.34
N VAL A 106 6.41 -9.26 -12.60
CA VAL A 106 5.83 -8.27 -11.69
C VAL A 106 6.39 -8.44 -10.27
N LYS A 107 6.45 -7.32 -9.53
CA LYS A 107 6.92 -7.32 -8.15
C LYS A 107 5.86 -7.91 -7.24
N HIS A 108 6.23 -8.94 -6.49
CA HIS A 108 5.41 -9.47 -5.41
C HIS A 108 5.42 -8.54 -4.20
N VAL A 109 4.25 -8.21 -3.68
CA VAL A 109 4.08 -7.31 -2.54
C VAL A 109 3.46 -8.07 -1.38
N VAL A 110 4.01 -7.85 -0.19
CA VAL A 110 3.53 -8.44 1.07
C VAL A 110 3.42 -7.37 2.15
N PHE A 111 2.55 -7.58 3.11
CA PHE A 111 2.51 -6.72 4.29
C PHE A 111 3.82 -6.80 5.08
N ARG A 112 4.30 -5.62 5.49
CA ARG A 112 5.38 -5.49 6.46
C ARG A 112 4.82 -4.85 7.72
N PHE A 113 4.83 -5.58 8.81
CA PHE A 113 4.24 -5.12 10.04
C PHE A 113 4.97 -5.66 11.28
N GLY A 114 4.74 -5.01 12.42
CA GLY A 114 5.29 -5.37 13.71
C GLY A 114 4.25 -5.97 14.65
N ARG A 115 4.34 -5.60 15.94
CA ARG A 115 3.47 -6.11 16.99
C ARG A 115 2.04 -5.58 16.88
N ASN A 116 1.09 -6.31 17.51
CA ASN A 116 -0.33 -5.94 17.65
C ASN A 116 -1.12 -5.89 16.35
N LEU A 117 -0.66 -6.59 15.34
CA LEU A 117 -1.30 -6.70 14.03
C LEU A 117 -1.41 -8.16 13.61
N VAL A 118 -2.43 -8.48 12.84
CA VAL A 118 -2.65 -9.80 12.23
C VAL A 118 -3.15 -9.63 10.81
N ILE A 119 -2.78 -10.55 9.94
CA ILE A 119 -3.33 -10.64 8.59
C ILE A 119 -4.68 -11.37 8.67
N SER A 120 -5.68 -10.88 7.94
CA SER A 120 -6.99 -11.53 7.77
C SER A 120 -6.84 -12.94 7.16
N GLU A 121 -7.85 -13.78 7.33
CA GLU A 121 -7.84 -15.17 6.81
C GLU A 121 -7.68 -15.23 5.29
N ASP A 122 -8.19 -14.25 4.56
CA ASP A 122 -8.06 -14.14 3.10
C ASP A 122 -6.72 -13.52 2.65
N GLY A 123 -5.87 -13.11 3.59
CA GLY A 123 -4.55 -12.53 3.33
C GLY A 123 -4.56 -11.10 2.79
N LYS A 124 -5.72 -10.45 2.72
CA LYS A 124 -5.90 -9.16 2.03
C LYS A 124 -5.95 -7.95 2.94
N GLU A 125 -6.15 -8.14 4.23
CA GLU A 125 -6.28 -7.04 5.18
C GLU A 125 -5.32 -7.20 6.35
N LEU A 126 -4.83 -6.07 6.86
CA LEU A 126 -4.04 -5.99 8.08
C LEU A 126 -4.91 -5.38 9.17
N ILE A 127 -5.13 -6.16 10.24
CA ILE A 127 -6.10 -5.85 11.30
C ILE A 127 -5.37 -5.63 12.61
N THR A 128 -5.78 -4.61 13.38
CA THR A 128 -5.20 -4.35 14.70
C THR A 128 -5.81 -5.24 15.79
N LEU A 129 -4.95 -5.74 16.67
CA LEU A 129 -5.34 -6.58 17.82
C LEU A 129 -5.61 -5.77 19.08
N VAL A 130 -5.22 -4.50 19.11
CA VAL A 130 -5.35 -3.60 20.26
C VAL A 130 -5.86 -2.22 19.81
N SER A 131 -6.50 -1.50 20.71
CA SER A 131 -6.77 -0.07 20.51
C SER A 131 -5.51 0.73 20.84
N GLY A 132 -5.31 1.86 20.13
CA GLY A 132 -4.13 2.69 20.32
C GLY A 132 -3.86 3.58 19.11
N HIS A 133 -2.60 3.68 18.70
CA HIS A 133 -2.22 4.43 17.50
C HIS A 133 -1.42 3.58 16.52
N VAL A 134 -1.61 3.87 15.23
CA VAL A 134 -0.89 3.23 14.13
C VAL A 134 0.12 4.19 13.52
N VAL A 135 1.31 3.68 13.24
CA VAL A 135 2.39 4.42 12.56
C VAL A 135 3.02 3.55 11.46
N LEU A 136 3.55 4.21 10.45
CA LEU A 136 4.37 3.60 9.41
C LEU A 136 5.82 4.04 9.63
N GLU A 137 6.69 3.10 10.01
CA GLU A 137 8.12 3.34 10.21
C GLU A 137 8.94 2.36 9.37
N SER A 138 9.86 2.88 8.57
CA SER A 138 10.75 2.06 7.73
C SER A 138 9.98 0.99 6.92
N ASP A 139 8.86 1.41 6.31
CA ASP A 139 8.00 0.55 5.48
C ASP A 139 7.33 -0.62 6.26
N LYS A 140 7.19 -0.46 7.58
CA LYS A 140 6.48 -1.40 8.46
C LYS A 140 5.40 -0.69 9.24
N VAL A 141 4.23 -1.33 9.32
CA VAL A 141 3.11 -0.84 10.14
C VAL A 141 3.29 -1.33 11.57
N PHE A 142 3.16 -0.42 12.53
CA PHE A 142 3.15 -0.74 13.95
C PHE A 142 1.90 -0.18 14.61
N VAL A 143 1.38 -0.91 15.59
CA VAL A 143 0.31 -0.42 16.45
C VAL A 143 0.78 -0.50 17.91
N SER A 144 0.66 0.63 18.62
CA SER A 144 0.98 0.73 20.03
C SER A 144 -0.24 1.20 20.82
N ASN A 145 -0.46 0.60 21.96
CA ASN A 145 -1.42 1.08 22.94
C ASN A 145 -0.83 2.12 23.92
N VAL A 146 0.47 2.40 23.82
CA VAL A 146 1.16 3.41 24.62
C VAL A 146 1.59 4.55 23.72
N LEU A 147 1.13 5.75 24.00
CA LEU A 147 1.60 6.99 23.39
C LEU A 147 2.80 7.51 24.18
N GLU A 148 3.98 7.49 23.57
CA GLU A 148 5.20 8.06 24.18
C GLU A 148 5.41 9.48 23.68
N LEU A 149 5.56 10.43 24.63
CA LEU A 149 5.84 11.83 24.36
C LEU A 149 7.06 12.28 25.14
N VAL A 150 7.76 13.29 24.64
CA VAL A 150 8.84 13.95 25.39
C VAL A 150 8.20 14.95 26.34
N ASP A 151 7.54 15.97 25.82
CA ASP A 151 6.83 17.00 26.60
C ASP A 151 5.42 17.21 26.04
N VAL A 152 4.55 17.82 26.83
CA VAL A 152 3.24 18.32 26.37
C VAL A 152 3.28 19.83 26.40
N ASP A 153 3.33 20.44 25.23
CA ASP A 153 3.54 21.84 24.97
C ASP A 153 2.82 22.33 23.70
N ASN A 154 3.13 23.54 23.22
CA ASN A 154 2.57 24.10 21.99
C ASN A 154 2.81 23.24 20.73
N SER A 155 3.79 22.36 20.74
CA SER A 155 4.11 21.48 19.58
C SER A 155 3.32 20.18 19.60
N THR A 156 2.90 19.74 20.77
CA THR A 156 2.10 18.52 20.97
C THR A 156 0.61 18.79 21.14
N GLY A 157 0.25 19.98 21.67
CA GLY A 157 -1.13 20.34 21.98
C GLY A 157 -1.72 19.56 23.15
N ASP A 158 -3.04 19.64 23.32
CA ASP A 158 -3.77 18.80 24.26
C ASP A 158 -3.80 17.34 23.79
N ILE A 159 -3.67 16.43 24.73
CA ILE A 159 -3.64 14.98 24.46
C ILE A 159 -4.97 14.37 24.88
N ASP A 160 -5.64 13.72 23.93
CA ASP A 160 -6.78 12.84 24.19
C ASP A 160 -6.49 11.48 23.52
N TYR A 161 -6.20 10.47 24.33
CA TYR A 161 -5.67 9.21 23.82
C TYR A 161 -6.42 7.99 24.37
N ASN A 162 -6.77 7.08 23.46
CA ASN A 162 -7.40 5.81 23.81
C ASN A 162 -6.37 4.71 24.05
N GLY A 163 -5.71 4.76 25.19
CA GLY A 163 -4.64 3.85 25.64
C GLY A 163 -3.86 4.44 26.80
N ASP A 164 -2.65 3.96 26.99
CA ASP A 164 -1.72 4.49 28.00
C ASP A 164 -0.89 5.64 27.42
N VAL A 165 -0.56 6.64 28.24
CA VAL A 165 0.29 7.80 27.86
C VAL A 165 1.52 7.83 28.75
N SER A 166 2.70 7.91 28.15
CA SER A 166 3.98 8.01 28.84
C SER A 166 4.70 9.29 28.41
N ILE A 167 4.87 10.24 29.35
CA ILE A 167 5.53 11.51 29.13
C ILE A 167 6.86 11.51 29.87
N LYS A 168 7.96 11.59 29.13
CA LYS A 168 9.33 11.52 29.68
C LYS A 168 9.76 12.82 30.31
N GLY A 169 9.22 13.94 29.85
CA GLY A 169 9.49 15.29 30.35
C GLY A 169 8.29 15.89 31.07
N ASN A 170 7.91 17.11 30.71
CA ASN A 170 6.95 17.92 31.44
C ASN A 170 5.62 18.10 30.71
N VAL A 171 4.57 18.37 31.47
CA VAL A 171 3.31 18.91 30.96
C VAL A 171 3.28 20.40 31.30
N LEU A 172 3.33 21.25 30.28
CA LEU A 172 3.35 22.71 30.51
C LEU A 172 1.96 23.21 30.90
N ALA A 173 1.98 24.33 31.68
CA ALA A 173 0.76 24.97 32.16
C ALA A 173 -0.18 25.35 30.99
N GLY A 174 -1.47 25.04 31.13
CA GLY A 174 -2.49 25.31 30.13
C GLY A 174 -2.80 24.14 29.19
N PHE A 175 -2.02 23.05 29.22
CA PHE A 175 -2.31 21.84 28.43
C PHE A 175 -2.97 20.76 29.27
N THR A 176 -3.78 19.95 28.58
CA THR A 176 -4.55 18.86 29.17
C THR A 176 -4.12 17.51 28.62
N VAL A 177 -4.00 16.51 29.48
CA VAL A 177 -3.75 15.12 29.09
C VAL A 177 -4.91 14.25 29.55
N LYS A 178 -5.62 13.65 28.60
CA LYS A 178 -6.65 12.65 28.83
C LYS A 178 -6.22 11.31 28.24
N ALA A 179 -6.36 10.24 29.00
CA ALA A 179 -6.10 8.89 28.55
C ALA A 179 -7.20 7.95 29.04
N SER A 180 -7.55 6.92 28.26
CA SER A 180 -8.44 5.86 28.72
C SER A 180 -7.73 4.86 29.64
N GLY A 181 -6.40 4.80 29.57
CA GLY A 181 -5.52 3.96 30.37
C GLY A 181 -4.73 4.77 31.41
N ASN A 182 -3.48 4.36 31.65
CA ASN A 182 -2.59 5.00 32.61
C ASN A 182 -1.90 6.23 32.01
N VAL A 183 -1.69 7.27 32.83
CA VAL A 183 -0.82 8.40 32.48
C VAL A 183 0.41 8.37 33.38
N VAL A 184 1.58 8.28 32.79
CA VAL A 184 2.86 8.32 33.50
C VAL A 184 3.62 9.55 33.05
N VAL A 185 3.92 10.45 33.97
CA VAL A 185 4.73 11.65 33.74
C VAL A 185 5.99 11.54 34.58
N THR A 186 7.18 11.61 33.95
CA THR A 186 8.47 11.51 34.68
C THR A 186 8.94 12.86 35.13
N GLY A 187 8.52 13.93 34.48
CA GLY A 187 8.86 15.32 34.83
C GLY A 187 7.80 16.00 35.69
N VAL A 188 7.58 17.30 35.45
CA VAL A 188 6.67 18.16 36.20
C VAL A 188 5.36 18.35 35.45
N VAL A 189 4.26 18.47 36.23
CA VAL A 189 2.91 18.75 35.72
C VAL A 189 2.44 20.09 36.31
#